data_82fd01d75e628d67bf5bd99cba476732
#
_entry.id   82fd01d75e628d67bf5bd99cba476732
#
_cell.length_a   1.000
_cell.length_b   1.000
_cell.length_c   1.000
_cell.angle_alpha   90.00
_cell.angle_beta   90.00
_cell.angle_gamma   90.00
#
_symmetry.space_group_name_H-M   'P 1'
#
loop_
_entity.id
_entity.type
_entity.pdbx_description
1 polymer ?
#
loop_
_entity_poly.entity_id
_entity_poly.type
_entity_poly.pdbx_seq_one_letter_code
_entity_poly.pdbx_strand_id
1 'polypeptide(L)'
;KHQKEFGLSENKIGDTINIRRPWRGVVTSGAAFSAQDYTETSIPLVVNNQKHVDTTFTSADLTLKVQDFDQRVIMPKMRQLATQIDVDCYLNAKNTVGNLTGTFGTSPNTLAFLTDIGKKLDDFSVPRDGERYFCPDQASNAALIGGLSGLFNSQNMVASQYKDGVFMDATNTVGLKISMSQNVQRHTVGALGGTPLINGASQSLVSGWANTQNLITDGWTAAA
;
A
#
# COMPACT_ATOMS: atom_id res chain seq x y z
N LYS A 1 12.92 -0.39 -1.41
CA LYS A 1 14.23 0.19 -1.83
C LYS A 1 14.01 1.64 -2.21
N HIS A 2 14.71 2.56 -1.55
CA HIS A 2 14.71 3.96 -1.94
C HIS A 2 15.63 4.13 -3.14
N GLN A 3 15.13 4.71 -4.21
CA GLN A 3 15.96 5.07 -5.35
C GLN A 3 16.65 6.39 -5.01
N LYS A 4 17.99 6.37 -4.95
CA LYS A 4 18.81 7.52 -4.55
C LYS A 4 19.40 8.29 -5.74
N GLU A 5 18.99 7.93 -6.96
CA GLU A 5 19.54 8.48 -8.19
C GLU A 5 19.01 9.88 -8.55
N PHE A 6 18.01 10.35 -7.82
CA PHE A 6 17.48 11.68 -8.01
C PHE A 6 18.34 12.67 -7.22
N GLY A 7 19.17 13.39 -7.92
CA GLY A 7 19.93 14.51 -7.32
C GLY A 7 18.95 15.52 -6.73
N LEU A 8 19.38 16.17 -5.66
CA LEU A 8 18.69 17.27 -4.96
C LEU A 8 18.58 18.55 -5.81
N SER A 9 18.46 18.45 -7.15
CA SER A 9 18.14 19.61 -7.96
C SER A 9 16.71 20.03 -7.69
N GLU A 10 16.49 21.28 -7.41
CA GLU A 10 15.26 21.97 -7.06
C GLU A 10 14.07 21.58 -7.97
N ASN A 11 13.43 20.46 -7.68
CA ASN A 11 12.22 20.04 -8.38
C ASN A 11 11.06 20.89 -7.87
N LYS A 12 10.46 21.65 -8.76
CA LYS A 12 9.29 22.48 -8.47
C LYS A 12 8.02 21.63 -8.52
N ILE A 13 6.97 22.10 -7.86
CA ILE A 13 5.64 21.49 -7.96
C ILE A 13 5.21 21.47 -9.43
N GLY A 14 4.73 20.32 -9.90
CA GLY A 14 4.38 20.09 -11.29
C GLY A 14 5.48 19.49 -12.15
N ASP A 15 6.70 19.39 -11.62
CA ASP A 15 7.79 18.72 -12.33
C ASP A 15 7.54 17.20 -12.43
N THR A 16 7.94 16.65 -13.57
CA THR A 16 7.85 15.23 -13.85
C THR A 16 9.22 14.59 -13.77
N ILE A 17 9.38 13.62 -12.86
CA ILE A 17 10.60 12.83 -12.74
C ILE A 17 10.39 11.53 -13.51
N ASN A 18 11.23 11.28 -14.52
CA ASN A 18 11.18 10.05 -15.30
C ASN A 18 12.03 8.97 -14.63
N ILE A 19 11.37 7.96 -14.05
CA ILE A 19 12.01 6.81 -13.42
C ILE A 19 12.30 5.77 -14.51
N ARG A 20 13.58 5.50 -14.77
CA ARG A 20 13.99 4.49 -15.75
C ARG A 20 13.72 3.09 -15.23
N ARG A 21 13.16 2.25 -16.07
CA ARG A 21 13.00 0.83 -15.78
C ARG A 21 14.26 0.07 -16.20
N PRO A 22 14.71 -0.91 -15.41
CA PRO A 22 15.79 -1.80 -15.84
C PRO A 22 15.33 -2.57 -17.08
N TRP A 23 16.24 -2.67 -18.03
CA TRP A 23 16.02 -3.46 -19.25
C TRP A 23 15.85 -4.94 -18.91
N ARG A 24 14.95 -5.60 -19.61
CA ARG A 24 14.72 -7.04 -19.50
C ARG A 24 15.02 -7.68 -20.85
N GLY A 25 16.14 -8.39 -20.96
CA GLY A 25 16.48 -9.18 -22.12
C GLY A 25 15.70 -10.49 -22.17
N VAL A 26 15.45 -10.99 -23.37
CA VAL A 26 14.87 -12.31 -23.60
C VAL A 26 16.00 -13.32 -23.70
N VAL A 27 15.95 -14.39 -22.90
CA VAL A 27 16.91 -15.48 -22.97
C VAL A 27 16.58 -16.34 -24.19
N THR A 28 17.51 -16.43 -25.13
CA THR A 28 17.39 -17.29 -26.32
C THR A 28 18.20 -18.56 -26.14
N SER A 29 17.65 -19.69 -26.59
CA SER A 29 18.32 -20.99 -26.54
C SER A 29 19.03 -21.27 -27.84
N GLY A 30 20.25 -21.87 -27.78
CA GLY A 30 21.02 -22.28 -28.94
C GLY A 30 22.34 -21.52 -29.10
N ALA A 31 23.17 -21.97 -30.02
CA ALA A 31 24.50 -21.39 -30.30
C ALA A 31 24.46 -20.19 -31.25
N ALA A 32 23.32 -19.94 -31.89
CA ALA A 32 23.19 -18.80 -32.81
C ALA A 32 23.03 -17.49 -32.03
N PHE A 33 23.82 -16.50 -32.40
CA PHE A 33 23.75 -15.16 -31.84
C PHE A 33 22.44 -14.46 -32.34
N SER A 34 21.61 -14.03 -31.40
CA SER A 34 20.42 -13.21 -31.66
C SER A 34 20.60 -11.85 -30.97
N ALA A 35 20.91 -10.83 -31.74
CA ALA A 35 21.03 -9.49 -31.20
C ALA A 35 19.68 -8.98 -30.73
N GLN A 36 19.62 -8.42 -29.54
CA GLN A 36 18.43 -7.76 -28.99
C GLN A 36 18.72 -6.27 -28.87
N ASP A 37 17.78 -5.47 -29.32
CA ASP A 37 17.90 -4.02 -29.22
C ASP A 37 17.66 -3.56 -27.77
N TYR A 38 18.45 -2.59 -27.33
CA TYR A 38 18.34 -2.02 -25.99
C TYR A 38 17.36 -0.87 -25.97
N THR A 39 16.16 -1.12 -25.47
CA THR A 39 15.13 -0.09 -25.34
C THR A 39 14.87 0.21 -23.86
N GLU A 40 15.23 1.40 -23.43
CA GLU A 40 14.89 1.89 -22.09
C GLU A 40 13.46 2.44 -22.07
N THR A 41 12.67 1.97 -21.11
CA THR A 41 11.36 2.51 -20.80
C THR A 41 11.39 3.30 -19.49
N SER A 42 10.62 4.37 -19.39
CA SER A 42 10.51 5.17 -18.16
C SER A 42 9.07 5.28 -17.69
N ILE A 43 8.89 5.49 -16.38
CA ILE A 43 7.62 5.80 -15.76
C ILE A 43 7.69 7.26 -15.28
N PRO A 44 6.76 8.13 -15.70
CA PRO A 44 6.70 9.48 -15.18
C PRO A 44 6.14 9.48 -13.74
N LEU A 45 6.85 10.14 -12.83
CA LEU A 45 6.40 10.48 -11.49
C LEU A 45 6.15 11.98 -11.43
N VAL A 46 4.91 12.38 -11.31
CA VAL A 46 4.52 13.80 -11.25
C VAL A 46 4.35 14.22 -9.80
N VAL A 47 5.04 15.30 -9.39
CA VAL A 47 4.89 15.90 -8.07
C VAL A 47 3.78 16.96 -8.14
N ASN A 48 2.54 16.58 -7.82
CA ASN A 48 1.35 17.43 -7.99
C ASN A 48 0.63 17.76 -6.67
N ASN A 49 1.02 17.16 -5.56
CA ASN A 49 0.35 17.37 -4.28
C ASN A 49 1.21 18.21 -3.33
N GLN A 50 0.67 19.32 -2.88
CA GLN A 50 1.26 20.15 -1.84
C GLN A 50 0.34 20.16 -0.62
N LYS A 51 0.91 19.95 0.57
CA LYS A 51 0.19 20.01 1.84
C LYS A 51 0.82 21.06 2.74
N HIS A 52 0.00 21.82 3.43
CA HIS A 52 0.41 22.81 4.39
C HIS A 52 -0.53 22.82 5.60
N VAL A 53 -0.03 23.32 6.71
CA VAL A 53 -0.81 23.54 7.93
C VAL A 53 -0.55 24.97 8.38
N ASP A 54 -1.55 25.83 8.22
CA ASP A 54 -1.45 27.25 8.53
C ASP A 54 -1.82 27.54 9.98
N THR A 55 -1.27 28.61 10.49
CA THR A 55 -1.63 29.17 11.79
C THR A 55 -1.46 30.68 11.77
N THR A 56 -2.45 31.35 12.31
CA THR A 56 -2.40 32.76 12.60
C THR A 56 -2.17 32.94 14.10
N PHE A 57 -1.26 33.81 14.47
CA PHE A 57 -1.11 34.28 15.85
C PHE A 57 -1.05 35.80 15.88
N THR A 58 -1.55 36.35 16.95
CA THR A 58 -1.47 37.81 17.21
C THR A 58 -0.14 38.12 17.86
N SER A 59 0.30 39.36 17.72
CA SER A 59 1.51 39.86 18.40
C SER A 59 1.40 39.78 19.93
N ALA A 60 0.18 39.79 20.47
CA ALA A 60 -0.07 39.60 21.90
C ALA A 60 0.20 38.17 22.35
N ASP A 61 -0.14 37.16 21.52
CA ASP A 61 0.14 35.75 21.79
C ASP A 61 1.65 35.47 21.76
N LEU A 62 2.38 36.16 20.91
CA LEU A 62 3.83 36.04 20.79
C LEU A 62 4.58 36.60 21.99
N THR A 63 4.05 37.66 22.62
CA THR A 63 4.67 38.35 23.76
C THR A 63 4.36 37.66 25.10
N LEU A 64 3.26 36.95 25.22
CA LEU A 64 2.74 36.51 26.50
C LEU A 64 3.32 35.21 27.04
N LYS A 65 3.86 34.29 26.23
CA LYS A 65 4.59 33.08 26.69
C LYS A 65 5.23 32.30 25.54
N VAL A 66 6.46 32.60 25.22
CA VAL A 66 7.21 31.88 24.15
C VAL A 66 7.99 30.65 24.67
N GLN A 67 7.92 30.33 25.96
CA GLN A 67 8.80 29.28 26.51
C GLN A 67 8.58 27.89 25.96
N ASP A 68 7.41 27.56 25.35
CA ASP A 68 7.11 26.26 24.79
C ASP A 68 6.36 26.32 23.45
N PHE A 69 6.53 27.40 22.69
CA PHE A 69 5.84 27.60 21.42
C PHE A 69 6.10 26.47 20.44
N ASP A 70 7.33 26.01 20.37
CA ASP A 70 7.73 24.88 19.51
C ASP A 70 6.97 23.60 19.87
N GLN A 71 6.95 23.23 21.15
CA GLN A 71 6.30 22.01 21.62
C GLN A 71 4.77 22.06 21.54
N ARG A 72 4.18 23.24 21.78
CA ARG A 72 2.72 23.41 21.84
C ARG A 72 2.07 23.68 20.49
N VAL A 73 2.77 24.36 19.60
CA VAL A 73 2.20 24.84 18.33
C VAL A 73 2.85 24.16 17.13
N ILE A 74 4.19 24.13 17.04
CA ILE A 74 4.88 23.63 15.84
C ILE A 74 4.86 22.11 15.81
N MET A 75 5.26 21.44 16.89
CA MET A 75 5.36 19.99 16.91
C MET A 75 4.04 19.26 16.64
N PRO A 76 2.88 19.64 17.21
CA PRO A 76 1.60 19.01 16.86
C PRO A 76 1.23 19.14 15.38
N LYS A 77 1.53 20.29 14.77
CA LYS A 77 1.26 20.54 13.36
C LYS A 77 2.15 19.73 12.44
N MET A 78 3.42 19.63 12.77
CA MET A 78 4.36 18.78 12.02
C MET A 78 3.96 17.32 12.08
N ARG A 79 3.48 16.85 13.25
CA ARG A 79 2.92 15.48 13.38
C ARG A 79 1.67 15.29 12.52
N GLN A 80 0.76 16.28 12.53
CA GLN A 80 -0.45 16.23 11.73
C GLN A 80 -0.14 16.20 10.22
N LEU A 81 0.82 17.01 9.78
CA LEU A 81 1.28 17.03 8.39
C LEU A 81 1.90 15.68 8.00
N ALA A 82 2.78 15.13 8.84
CA ALA A 82 3.39 13.82 8.61
C ALA A 82 2.35 12.71 8.54
N THR A 83 1.36 12.70 9.44
CA THR A 83 0.25 11.74 9.44
C THR A 83 -0.57 11.85 8.14
N GLN A 84 -0.84 13.07 7.66
CA GLN A 84 -1.61 13.24 6.43
C GLN A 84 -0.83 12.77 5.19
N ILE A 85 0.48 12.98 5.14
CA ILE A 85 1.33 12.47 4.06
C ILE A 85 1.31 10.93 4.05
N ASP A 86 1.43 10.33 5.22
CA ASP A 86 1.40 8.86 5.36
C ASP A 86 0.05 8.28 4.90
N VAL A 87 -1.07 8.91 5.30
CA VAL A 87 -2.42 8.53 4.82
C VAL A 87 -2.53 8.63 3.30
N ASP A 88 -2.03 9.71 2.71
CA ASP A 88 -2.08 9.90 1.25
C ASP A 88 -1.25 8.81 0.52
N CYS A 89 -0.10 8.41 1.08
CA CYS A 89 0.71 7.31 0.55
C CYS A 89 -0.06 5.97 0.58
N TYR A 90 -0.73 5.64 1.67
CA TYR A 90 -1.55 4.42 1.77
C TYR A 90 -2.76 4.46 0.83
N LEU A 91 -3.43 5.60 0.70
CA LEU A 91 -4.54 5.77 -0.24
C LEU A 91 -4.10 5.59 -1.69
N ASN A 92 -2.96 6.16 -2.06
CA ASN A 92 -2.39 5.99 -3.39
C ASN A 92 -2.02 4.53 -3.66
N ALA A 93 -1.35 3.86 -2.72
CA ALA A 93 -1.03 2.44 -2.83
C ALA A 93 -2.29 1.60 -3.00
N LYS A 94 -3.31 1.81 -2.18
CA LYS A 94 -4.60 1.10 -2.26
C LYS A 94 -5.28 1.25 -3.62
N ASN A 95 -5.23 2.45 -4.21
CA ASN A 95 -5.93 2.74 -5.46
C ASN A 95 -5.16 2.29 -6.72
N THR A 96 -3.85 2.14 -6.62
CA THR A 96 -2.98 1.84 -7.79
C THR A 96 -2.52 0.40 -7.86
N VAL A 97 -2.47 -0.33 -6.73
CA VAL A 97 -1.99 -1.70 -6.67
C VAL A 97 -3.12 -2.68 -6.99
N GLY A 98 -2.98 -3.44 -8.07
CA GLY A 98 -3.94 -4.47 -8.48
C GLY A 98 -3.69 -5.85 -7.89
N ASN A 99 -2.59 -6.07 -7.18
CA ASN A 99 -2.28 -7.37 -6.57
C ASN A 99 -2.95 -7.49 -5.22
N LEU A 100 -3.86 -8.45 -5.10
CA LEU A 100 -4.68 -8.66 -3.91
C LEU A 100 -4.49 -10.08 -3.38
N THR A 101 -4.54 -10.25 -2.07
CA THR A 101 -4.59 -11.54 -1.39
C THR A 101 -5.55 -11.46 -0.20
N GLY A 102 -6.19 -12.59 0.14
CA GLY A 102 -7.21 -12.65 1.17
C GLY A 102 -8.63 -12.41 0.65
N THR A 103 -9.59 -12.39 1.56
CA THR A 103 -11.02 -12.19 1.26
C THR A 103 -11.45 -10.81 1.72
N PHE A 104 -12.07 -10.04 0.83
CA PHE A 104 -12.58 -8.72 1.16
C PHE A 104 -13.61 -8.78 2.32
N GLY A 105 -13.56 -7.80 3.21
CA GLY A 105 -14.46 -7.70 4.35
C GLY A 105 -14.09 -8.59 5.55
N THR A 106 -13.08 -9.43 5.43
CA THR A 106 -12.61 -10.27 6.55
C THR A 106 -11.26 -9.78 7.06
N SER A 107 -11.12 -9.68 8.39
CA SER A 107 -9.83 -9.38 9.01
C SER A 107 -8.96 -10.65 9.00
N PRO A 108 -7.69 -10.56 8.64
CA PRO A 108 -6.78 -11.70 8.63
C PRO A 108 -6.54 -12.18 10.08
N ASN A 109 -6.70 -13.48 10.32
CA ASN A 109 -6.52 -14.07 11.66
C ASN A 109 -5.79 -15.41 11.61
N THR A 110 -5.23 -15.80 10.47
CA THR A 110 -4.59 -17.10 10.30
C THR A 110 -3.15 -16.98 9.81
N LEU A 111 -2.33 -17.96 10.16
CA LEU A 111 -0.98 -18.09 9.62
C LEU A 111 -1.00 -18.30 8.08
N ALA A 112 -2.02 -18.99 7.58
CA ALA A 112 -2.20 -19.22 6.15
C ALA A 112 -2.24 -17.89 5.37
N PHE A 113 -2.90 -16.87 5.89
CA PHE A 113 -2.93 -15.55 5.27
C PHE A 113 -1.53 -14.92 5.14
N LEU A 114 -0.70 -15.02 6.18
CA LEU A 114 0.68 -14.51 6.14
C LEU A 114 1.54 -15.27 5.14
N THR A 115 1.37 -16.58 5.05
CA THR A 115 2.08 -17.40 4.06
C THR A 115 1.59 -17.14 2.63
N ASP A 116 0.32 -16.82 2.44
CA ASP A 116 -0.25 -16.44 1.14
C ASP A 116 0.31 -15.09 0.64
N ILE A 117 0.55 -14.14 1.53
CA ILE A 117 1.27 -12.89 1.19
C ILE A 117 2.67 -13.26 0.65
N GLY A 118 3.40 -14.10 1.37
CA GLY A 118 4.73 -14.57 0.97
C GLY A 118 4.72 -15.26 -0.38
N LYS A 119 3.77 -16.19 -0.58
CA LYS A 119 3.54 -16.88 -1.85
C LYS A 119 3.28 -15.90 -2.99
N LYS A 120 2.37 -14.94 -2.78
CA LYS A 120 2.05 -13.93 -3.80
C LYS A 120 3.26 -13.11 -4.22
N LEU A 121 4.13 -12.74 -3.28
CA LEU A 121 5.38 -12.05 -3.58
C LEU A 121 6.36 -12.94 -4.35
N ASP A 122 6.42 -14.23 -4.03
CA ASP A 122 7.26 -15.20 -4.72
C ASP A 122 6.79 -15.46 -6.16
N ASP A 123 5.47 -15.53 -6.39
CA ASP A 123 4.86 -15.66 -7.72
C ASP A 123 5.30 -14.52 -8.66
N PHE A 124 5.57 -13.33 -8.09
CA PHE A 124 6.12 -12.18 -8.82
C PHE A 124 7.65 -12.09 -8.76
N SER A 125 8.34 -13.13 -8.31
CA SER A 125 9.80 -13.18 -8.22
C SER A 125 10.42 -12.03 -7.41
N VAL A 126 9.73 -11.57 -6.35
CA VAL A 126 10.26 -10.56 -5.44
C VAL A 126 11.38 -11.18 -4.61
N PRO A 127 12.58 -10.58 -4.53
CA PRO A 127 13.70 -11.14 -3.76
C PRO A 127 13.36 -11.35 -2.28
N ARG A 128 13.88 -12.44 -1.69
CA ARG A 128 13.82 -12.71 -0.25
C ARG A 128 15.07 -12.15 0.45
N ASP A 129 15.23 -10.85 0.40
CA ASP A 129 16.38 -10.12 0.98
C ASP A 129 16.16 -9.69 2.44
N GLY A 130 15.06 -10.13 3.06
CA GLY A 130 14.69 -9.72 4.42
C GLY A 130 14.08 -8.32 4.49
N GLU A 131 13.81 -7.68 3.34
CA GLU A 131 13.19 -6.36 3.26
C GLU A 131 11.74 -6.40 2.75
N ARG A 132 11.02 -7.46 3.07
CA ARG A 132 9.59 -7.55 2.82
C ARG A 132 8.84 -7.03 4.04
N TYR A 133 7.94 -6.09 3.84
CA TYR A 133 7.19 -5.43 4.89
C TYR A 133 5.70 -5.75 4.78
N PHE A 134 5.07 -5.97 5.93
CA PHE A 134 3.63 -6.07 6.04
C PHE A 134 3.14 -5.07 7.09
N CYS A 135 2.24 -4.20 6.72
CA CYS A 135 1.71 -3.15 7.58
C CYS A 135 0.19 -3.32 7.76
N PRO A 136 -0.27 -4.05 8.79
CA PRO A 136 -1.68 -4.20 9.09
C PRO A 136 -2.27 -2.93 9.73
N ASP A 137 -3.58 -2.77 9.58
CA ASP A 137 -4.37 -1.83 10.38
C ASP A 137 -4.60 -2.37 11.81
N GLN A 138 -5.18 -1.55 12.69
CA GLN A 138 -5.38 -1.92 14.11
C GLN A 138 -6.24 -3.17 14.27
N ALA A 139 -7.32 -3.29 13.50
CA ALA A 139 -8.22 -4.43 13.64
C ALA A 139 -7.64 -5.72 13.08
N SER A 140 -6.91 -5.64 11.97
CA SER A 140 -6.16 -6.77 11.43
C SER A 140 -5.05 -7.21 12.39
N ASN A 141 -4.35 -6.26 13.00
CA ASN A 141 -3.35 -6.56 14.02
C ASN A 141 -3.96 -7.29 15.24
N ALA A 142 -5.08 -6.78 15.77
CA ALA A 142 -5.78 -7.43 16.88
C ALA A 142 -6.29 -8.83 16.51
N ALA A 143 -6.81 -9.01 15.30
CA ALA A 143 -7.28 -10.31 14.82
C ALA A 143 -6.13 -11.33 14.65
N LEU A 144 -4.96 -10.88 14.19
CA LEU A 144 -3.76 -11.71 14.09
C LEU A 144 -3.25 -12.14 15.46
N ILE A 145 -3.18 -11.22 16.42
CA ILE A 145 -2.78 -11.55 17.82
C ILE A 145 -3.71 -12.61 18.39
N GLY A 146 -5.04 -12.42 18.25
CA GLY A 146 -6.02 -13.37 18.76
C GLY A 146 -5.97 -14.72 18.06
N GLY A 147 -5.88 -14.73 16.71
CA GLY A 147 -5.90 -15.95 15.91
C GLY A 147 -4.62 -16.80 16.01
N LEU A 148 -3.48 -16.17 16.27
CA LEU A 148 -2.17 -16.85 16.29
C LEU A 148 -1.63 -17.10 17.69
N SER A 149 -2.35 -16.69 18.74
CA SER A 149 -1.92 -16.85 20.15
C SER A 149 -1.59 -18.28 20.54
N GLY A 150 -2.22 -19.28 19.94
CA GLY A 150 -1.97 -20.70 20.20
C GLY A 150 -0.78 -21.32 19.44
N LEU A 151 -0.26 -20.66 18.43
CA LEU A 151 0.79 -21.19 17.55
C LEU A 151 2.21 -20.82 18.02
N PHE A 152 2.36 -19.74 18.78
CA PHE A 152 3.64 -19.23 19.22
C PHE A 152 3.80 -19.38 20.74
N ASN A 153 4.23 -20.55 21.17
CA ASN A 153 4.43 -20.88 22.59
C ASN A 153 5.77 -20.38 23.17
N SER A 154 6.48 -19.50 22.52
CA SER A 154 7.66 -18.87 23.07
C SER A 154 7.24 -17.86 24.14
N GLN A 155 7.50 -18.15 25.40
CA GLN A 155 7.06 -17.33 26.54
C GLN A 155 7.49 -15.86 26.42
N ASN A 156 8.66 -15.58 25.89
CA ASN A 156 9.15 -14.21 25.73
C ASN A 156 8.42 -13.44 24.62
N MET A 157 8.09 -14.08 23.51
CA MET A 157 7.36 -13.45 22.41
C MET A 157 5.89 -13.20 22.76
N VAL A 158 5.26 -14.17 23.42
CA VAL A 158 3.87 -14.03 23.89
C VAL A 158 3.77 -12.92 24.94
N ALA A 159 4.72 -12.83 25.87
CA ALA A 159 4.74 -11.78 26.89
C ALA A 159 4.88 -10.37 26.28
N SER A 160 5.74 -10.17 25.28
CA SER A 160 5.90 -8.87 24.64
C SER A 160 4.68 -8.50 23.78
N GLN A 161 4.08 -9.44 23.06
CA GLN A 161 2.85 -9.21 22.30
C GLN A 161 1.68 -8.74 23.18
N TYR A 162 1.50 -9.37 24.35
CA TYR A 162 0.46 -8.97 25.29
C TYR A 162 0.76 -7.65 25.99
N LYS A 163 2.05 -7.37 26.26
CA LYS A 163 2.47 -6.14 26.91
C LYS A 163 2.39 -4.93 26.00
N ASP A 164 2.87 -5.08 24.77
CA ASP A 164 3.05 -3.96 23.84
C ASP A 164 1.91 -3.85 22.81
N GLY A 165 1.02 -4.85 22.77
CA GLY A 165 -0.14 -4.85 21.87
C GLY A 165 0.22 -4.89 20.37
N VAL A 166 1.45 -5.31 20.06
CA VAL A 166 1.96 -5.39 18.67
C VAL A 166 2.20 -6.85 18.32
N PHE A 167 1.68 -7.27 17.18
CA PHE A 167 1.94 -8.60 16.66
C PHE A 167 3.37 -8.66 16.11
N MET A 168 4.23 -9.39 16.82
CA MET A 168 5.62 -9.69 16.49
C MET A 168 6.46 -8.46 16.09
N ASP A 169 7.26 -8.00 17.03
CA ASP A 169 8.23 -6.94 16.81
C ASP A 169 9.13 -7.28 15.61
N ALA A 170 9.29 -6.32 14.70
CA ALA A 170 10.22 -6.13 13.56
C ALA A 170 11.13 -7.29 13.11
N THR A 171 11.07 -8.42 13.75
CA THR A 171 11.87 -9.62 13.46
C THR A 171 11.15 -10.44 12.40
N ASN A 172 11.86 -10.86 11.35
CA ASN A 172 11.38 -11.66 10.24
C ASN A 172 10.50 -12.85 10.68
N THR A 173 9.19 -12.64 10.72
CA THR A 173 8.24 -13.71 10.90
C THR A 173 7.69 -14.11 9.54
N VAL A 174 7.82 -15.40 9.20
CA VAL A 174 7.40 -15.92 7.88
C VAL A 174 8.03 -15.14 6.71
N GLY A 175 9.24 -14.58 6.94
CA GLY A 175 9.93 -13.78 5.93
C GLY A 175 9.39 -12.36 5.72
N LEU A 176 8.54 -11.86 6.65
CA LEU A 176 7.95 -10.53 6.63
C LEU A 176 8.32 -9.76 7.89
N LYS A 177 8.68 -8.50 7.73
CA LYS A 177 8.78 -7.53 8.83
C LYS A 177 7.39 -6.93 9.04
N ILE A 178 6.80 -7.16 10.21
CA ILE A 178 5.44 -6.73 10.51
C ILE A 178 5.49 -5.49 11.39
N SER A 179 4.84 -4.41 10.95
CA SER A 179 4.68 -3.18 11.73
C SER A 179 3.27 -2.64 11.56
N MET A 180 2.57 -2.39 12.66
CA MET A 180 1.24 -1.82 12.63
C MET A 180 1.30 -0.31 12.37
N SER A 181 0.41 0.21 11.50
CA SER A 181 0.17 1.64 11.37
C SER A 181 -1.29 1.99 11.60
N GLN A 182 -1.52 3.09 12.33
CA GLN A 182 -2.85 3.64 12.55
C GLN A 182 -3.39 4.38 11.31
N ASN A 183 -2.52 4.70 10.37
CA ASN A 183 -2.84 5.48 9.18
C ASN A 183 -3.31 4.63 8.00
N VAL A 184 -3.32 3.31 8.13
CA VAL A 184 -3.87 2.40 7.12
C VAL A 184 -5.38 2.58 7.02
N GLN A 185 -5.84 3.08 5.88
CA GLN A 185 -7.24 3.39 5.66
C GLN A 185 -8.03 2.15 5.24
N ARG A 186 -9.17 1.94 5.88
CA ARG A 186 -10.15 0.95 5.45
C ARG A 186 -10.92 1.48 4.25
N HIS A 187 -11.14 0.60 3.28
CA HIS A 187 -12.07 0.88 2.20
C HIS A 187 -13.46 0.41 2.60
N THR A 188 -14.41 1.33 2.68
CA THR A 188 -15.83 0.98 2.79
C THR A 188 -16.38 0.88 1.39
N VAL A 189 -16.79 -0.31 1.01
CA VAL A 189 -17.49 -0.52 -0.27
C VAL A 189 -18.84 0.18 -0.17
N GLY A 190 -19.18 0.96 -1.17
CA GLY A 190 -20.52 1.55 -1.28
C GLY A 190 -21.60 0.47 -1.28
N ALA A 191 -22.81 0.84 -0.91
CA ALA A 191 -23.94 -0.07 -0.96
C ALA A 191 -24.08 -0.65 -2.37
N LEU A 192 -24.08 -1.98 -2.47
CA LEU A 192 -24.34 -2.64 -3.73
C LEU A 192 -25.79 -2.38 -4.11
N GLY A 193 -26.04 -1.62 -5.15
CA GLY A 193 -27.39 -1.30 -5.62
C GLY A 193 -28.02 -2.51 -6.31
N GLY A 194 -28.65 -3.42 -5.54
CA GLY A 194 -29.32 -4.60 -6.08
C GLY A 194 -28.44 -5.85 -6.15
N THR A 195 -28.87 -6.81 -6.95
CA THR A 195 -28.15 -8.05 -7.27
C THR A 195 -27.78 -8.04 -8.76
N PRO A 196 -26.69 -7.36 -9.15
CA PRO A 196 -26.33 -7.28 -10.55
C PRO A 196 -25.98 -8.66 -11.11
N LEU A 197 -26.61 -9.01 -12.21
CA LEU A 197 -26.38 -10.25 -12.94
C LEU A 197 -26.02 -9.92 -14.38
N ILE A 198 -25.32 -10.83 -15.02
CA ILE A 198 -25.09 -10.76 -16.48
C ILE A 198 -26.41 -11.05 -17.17
N ASN A 199 -26.91 -10.07 -17.94
CA ASN A 199 -28.18 -10.20 -18.64
C ASN A 199 -27.96 -10.66 -20.09
N GLY A 200 -28.63 -11.75 -20.42
CA GLY A 200 -28.66 -12.30 -21.78
C GLY A 200 -27.66 -13.43 -22.00
N ALA A 201 -28.11 -14.40 -22.78
CA ALA A 201 -27.27 -15.48 -23.29
C ALA A 201 -26.35 -14.94 -24.39
N SER A 202 -25.18 -15.54 -24.54
CA SER A 202 -24.25 -15.28 -25.65
C SER A 202 -23.64 -13.86 -25.66
N GLN A 203 -23.38 -13.29 -24.51
CA GLN A 203 -22.61 -12.04 -24.42
C GLN A 203 -21.11 -12.25 -24.72
N SER A 204 -20.68 -13.49 -24.83
CA SER A 204 -19.34 -13.80 -25.30
C SER A 204 -19.33 -13.86 -26.81
N LEU A 205 -18.67 -12.89 -27.47
CA LEU A 205 -17.94 -13.20 -28.68
C LEU A 205 -18.77 -13.53 -29.93
N VAL A 206 -19.29 -12.55 -30.56
CA VAL A 206 -19.81 -12.75 -31.91
C VAL A 206 -18.69 -12.91 -32.96
N SER A 207 -17.43 -12.58 -32.63
CA SER A 207 -16.32 -12.66 -33.60
C SER A 207 -14.91 -12.68 -33.02
N GLY A 208 -14.67 -13.43 -31.95
CA GLY A 208 -13.34 -13.54 -31.34
C GLY A 208 -13.14 -12.57 -30.16
N TRP A 209 -12.01 -12.72 -29.47
CA TRP A 209 -11.66 -11.90 -28.31
C TRP A 209 -11.33 -10.48 -28.74
N ALA A 210 -12.18 -9.53 -28.42
CA ALA A 210 -11.87 -8.11 -28.54
C ALA A 210 -11.22 -7.59 -27.26
N ASN A 211 -10.29 -6.65 -27.40
CA ASN A 211 -9.63 -6.03 -26.24
C ASN A 211 -10.59 -5.20 -25.37
N THR A 212 -11.73 -4.82 -25.92
CA THR A 212 -12.79 -4.09 -25.23
C THR A 212 -14.14 -4.63 -25.64
N GLN A 213 -15.00 -4.94 -24.68
CA GLN A 213 -16.35 -5.44 -24.93
C GLN A 213 -17.31 -4.86 -23.88
N ASN A 214 -18.51 -4.50 -24.31
CA ASN A 214 -19.57 -4.07 -23.41
C ASN A 214 -20.24 -5.29 -22.78
N LEU A 215 -20.27 -5.34 -21.44
CA LEU A 215 -21.00 -6.34 -20.68
C LEU A 215 -22.39 -5.79 -20.36
N ILE A 216 -23.45 -6.45 -20.83
CA ILE A 216 -24.82 -6.08 -20.52
C ILE A 216 -25.20 -6.71 -19.19
N THR A 217 -25.57 -5.89 -18.23
CA THR A 217 -25.95 -6.32 -16.87
C THR A 217 -27.33 -5.77 -16.52
N ASP A 218 -28.05 -6.50 -15.68
CA ASP A 218 -29.33 -6.05 -15.08
C ASP A 218 -29.31 -6.25 -13.57
N GLY A 219 -30.44 -6.01 -12.93
CA GLY A 219 -30.58 -6.19 -11.48
C GLY A 219 -29.96 -5.07 -10.66
N TRP A 220 -29.56 -3.96 -11.28
CA TRP A 220 -29.11 -2.78 -10.58
C TRP A 220 -30.30 -2.02 -10.01
N THR A 221 -30.22 -1.66 -8.73
CA THR A 221 -31.15 -0.67 -8.15
C THR A 221 -30.43 0.67 -8.10
N ALA A 222 -31.18 1.74 -8.35
CA ALA A 222 -30.64 3.09 -8.20
C ALA A 222 -30.11 3.24 -6.76
N ALA A 223 -28.91 3.77 -6.61
CA ALA A 223 -28.40 4.17 -5.30
C ALA A 223 -29.34 5.24 -4.75
N ALA A 224 -29.92 4.99 -3.56
CA ALA A 224 -30.74 5.94 -2.84
C ALA A 224 -29.87 7.03 -2.20
#